data_9e84c07be38a89848e719ed0f03e8bc2
#
_entry.id   9e84c07be38a89848e719ed0f03e8bc2
#
_cell.length_a   1.000
_cell.length_b   1.000
_cell.length_c   1.000
_cell.angle_alpha   90.00
_cell.angle_beta   90.00
_cell.angle_gamma   90.00
#
_symmetry.space_group_name_H-M   'P 1'
#
loop_
_entity.id
_entity.type
_entity.pdbx_description
1 polymer ?
#
loop_
_entity_poly.entity_id
_entity_poly.type
_entity_poly.pdbx_seq_one_letter_code
_entity_poly.pdbx_strand_id
1 'polypeptide(L)'
;YHYGFCIDEDGVSEEWLNVKAKTRTTYRSIFYRNRADDELDLSGLPKDLQKNIHLSLNKGALIISLGSKLKIDICIQVYNWFARNKTVDFANLIGALQMYTSMPPGFAEDIQLQSNVVHFLSSFDKSIQGFKVEKVDTGERKGLKIWTKHKKIDSDSFQLLPLQEESAGTLKMIALYSFLQEVLDKGSVLFVDELNARLHSLLMRNILLMFLNPNLNPNHAQLIFTSHDTNHLTKNLLRRDEIWFTKKKNGKSELYSLAEFESDGGKKIRKDVNYEKNYLLGMYGAIPELTSINLFGENKYGKK
;
A
#
# COMPACT_ATOMS: atom_id res chain seq x y z
N TYR A 1 -7.40 1.11 19.72
CA TYR A 1 -7.61 -0.33 19.64
C TYR A 1 -6.31 -1.05 19.36
N HIS A 2 -6.20 -2.26 19.88
CA HIS A 2 -5.15 -3.21 19.54
C HIS A 2 -5.86 -4.50 19.13
N TYR A 3 -5.96 -4.72 17.83
CA TYR A 3 -6.61 -5.86 17.22
C TYR A 3 -5.61 -6.68 16.42
N GLY A 4 -5.73 -7.99 16.48
CA GLY A 4 -4.95 -8.90 15.67
C GLY A 4 -5.57 -10.28 15.60
N PHE A 5 -5.03 -11.09 14.67
CA PHE A 5 -5.40 -12.50 14.53
C PHE A 5 -4.23 -13.29 13.92
N CYS A 6 -4.21 -14.58 14.21
CA CYS A 6 -3.32 -15.56 13.60
C CYS A 6 -4.11 -16.56 12.75
N ILE A 7 -3.52 -17.00 11.65
CA ILE A 7 -4.10 -17.99 10.73
C ILE A 7 -3.10 -19.15 10.56
N ASP A 8 -3.59 -20.36 10.56
CA ASP A 8 -2.87 -21.55 10.15
C ASP A 8 -3.60 -22.29 9.01
N GLU A 9 -3.18 -23.50 8.66
CA GLU A 9 -3.78 -24.32 7.59
C GLU A 9 -5.27 -24.63 7.82
N ASP A 10 -5.71 -24.66 9.09
CA ASP A 10 -7.09 -24.91 9.49
C ASP A 10 -7.96 -23.66 9.57
N GLY A 11 -7.40 -22.46 9.47
CA GLY A 11 -8.11 -21.18 9.56
C GLY A 11 -7.61 -20.30 10.71
N VAL A 12 -8.50 -19.53 11.33
CA VAL A 12 -8.14 -18.61 12.43
C VAL A 12 -7.76 -19.42 13.68
N SER A 13 -6.50 -19.32 14.09
CA SER A 13 -5.99 -19.98 15.29
C SER A 13 -6.11 -19.10 16.54
N GLU A 14 -5.91 -17.80 16.39
CA GLU A 14 -6.01 -16.82 17.49
C GLU A 14 -6.64 -15.52 16.99
N GLU A 15 -7.40 -14.81 17.86
CA GLU A 15 -7.96 -13.50 17.56
C GLU A 15 -8.17 -12.72 18.85
N TRP A 16 -7.80 -11.44 18.84
CA TRP A 16 -7.96 -10.57 20.00
C TRP A 16 -8.35 -9.15 19.63
N LEU A 17 -9.10 -8.51 20.51
CA LEU A 17 -9.36 -7.08 20.49
C LEU A 17 -9.20 -6.49 21.88
N ASN A 18 -8.27 -5.57 21.99
CA ASN A 18 -8.04 -4.81 23.21
C ASN A 18 -8.30 -3.32 22.98
N VAL A 19 -8.78 -2.62 24.01
CA VAL A 19 -8.98 -1.18 23.97
C VAL A 19 -8.19 -0.50 25.07
N LYS A 20 -7.57 0.64 24.73
CA LYS A 20 -6.87 1.52 25.68
C LYS A 20 -7.56 2.87 25.71
N ALA A 21 -8.06 3.29 26.85
CA ALA A 21 -8.56 4.66 27.02
C ALA A 21 -7.38 5.66 26.99
N LYS A 22 -7.61 6.87 26.48
CA LYS A 22 -6.57 7.93 26.40
C LYS A 22 -5.92 8.23 27.74
N THR A 23 -6.66 8.05 28.84
CA THR A 23 -6.22 8.34 30.22
C THR A 23 -5.61 7.15 30.96
N ARG A 24 -5.56 5.96 30.33
CA ARG A 24 -5.06 4.73 30.99
C ARG A 24 -3.79 4.23 30.31
N THR A 25 -2.90 3.62 31.10
CA THR A 25 -1.69 2.96 30.60
C THR A 25 -1.92 1.52 30.20
N THR A 26 -2.97 0.87 30.73
CA THR A 26 -3.30 -0.55 30.51
C THR A 26 -4.37 -0.74 29.46
N TYR A 27 -4.28 -1.84 28.73
CA TYR A 27 -5.32 -2.31 27.84
C TYR A 27 -6.39 -3.10 28.58
N ARG A 28 -7.65 -3.01 28.13
CA ARG A 28 -8.77 -3.85 28.54
C ARG A 28 -9.11 -4.78 27.40
N SER A 29 -9.19 -6.08 27.64
CA SER A 29 -9.67 -7.05 26.65
C SER A 29 -11.16 -6.82 26.36
N ILE A 30 -11.52 -6.89 25.09
CA ILE A 30 -12.91 -6.89 24.63
C ILE A 30 -13.34 -8.31 24.28
N PHE A 31 -12.48 -9.01 23.54
CA PHE A 31 -12.58 -10.44 23.30
C PHE A 31 -11.21 -11.05 23.05
N TYR A 32 -11.13 -12.34 23.31
CA TYR A 32 -9.97 -13.18 23.01
C TYR A 32 -10.42 -14.56 22.59
N ARG A 33 -9.75 -15.15 21.62
CA ARG A 33 -9.93 -16.53 21.18
C ARG A 33 -8.56 -17.15 20.92
N ASN A 34 -8.36 -18.37 21.46
CA ASN A 34 -7.23 -19.24 21.12
C ASN A 34 -7.77 -20.65 20.89
N ARG A 35 -7.60 -21.17 19.67
CA ARG A 35 -8.11 -22.48 19.29
C ARG A 35 -7.30 -23.62 19.90
N ALA A 36 -5.97 -23.42 20.09
CA ALA A 36 -5.10 -24.45 20.63
C ALA A 36 -5.44 -24.77 22.11
N ASP A 37 -5.82 -23.74 22.87
CA ASP A 37 -6.14 -23.85 24.28
C ASP A 37 -7.64 -23.98 24.55
N ASP A 38 -8.47 -24.04 23.50
CA ASP A 38 -9.94 -24.00 23.54
C ASP A 38 -10.48 -22.79 24.36
N GLU A 39 -9.77 -21.67 24.30
CA GLU A 39 -10.09 -20.47 25.05
C GLU A 39 -10.94 -19.52 24.21
N LEU A 40 -12.06 -19.07 24.78
CA LEU A 40 -12.94 -18.06 24.20
C LEU A 40 -13.48 -17.12 25.29
N ASP A 41 -12.98 -15.89 25.29
CA ASP A 41 -13.50 -14.80 26.13
C ASP A 41 -14.23 -13.77 25.27
N LEU A 42 -15.52 -13.60 25.50
CA LEU A 42 -16.38 -12.60 24.86
C LEU A 42 -16.89 -11.56 25.87
N SER A 43 -16.35 -11.53 27.08
CA SER A 43 -16.89 -10.79 28.23
C SER A 43 -17.01 -9.27 28.01
N GLY A 44 -16.18 -8.71 27.12
CA GLY A 44 -16.23 -7.28 26.76
C GLY A 44 -17.28 -6.93 25.70
N LEU A 45 -17.97 -7.91 25.12
CA LEU A 45 -19.07 -7.73 24.15
C LEU A 45 -20.43 -7.72 24.85
N PRO A 46 -21.49 -7.16 24.21
CA PRO A 46 -22.87 -7.17 24.76
C PRO A 46 -23.34 -8.59 25.08
N LYS A 47 -23.84 -8.80 26.29
CA LYS A 47 -24.20 -10.13 26.81
C LYS A 47 -25.23 -10.85 25.95
N ASP A 48 -26.22 -10.15 25.44
CA ASP A 48 -27.29 -10.64 24.58
C ASP A 48 -26.80 -11.15 23.22
N LEU A 49 -25.64 -10.64 22.74
CA LEU A 49 -25.08 -11.01 21.45
C LEU A 49 -23.92 -12.04 21.53
N GLN A 50 -23.37 -12.28 22.75
CA GLN A 50 -22.28 -13.26 22.93
C GLN A 50 -22.71 -14.68 22.48
N LYS A 51 -23.93 -15.10 22.79
CA LYS A 51 -24.48 -16.41 22.38
C LYS A 51 -24.55 -16.53 20.85
N ASN A 52 -24.95 -15.46 20.16
CA ASN A 52 -25.06 -15.47 18.70
C ASN A 52 -23.67 -15.57 18.04
N ILE A 53 -22.66 -14.87 18.59
CA ILE A 53 -21.29 -14.98 18.15
C ILE A 53 -20.79 -16.40 18.36
N HIS A 54 -20.96 -16.95 19.54
CA HIS A 54 -20.51 -18.32 19.88
C HIS A 54 -21.11 -19.37 18.92
N LEU A 55 -22.41 -19.30 18.64
CA LEU A 55 -23.07 -20.22 17.72
C LEU A 55 -22.67 -20.08 16.25
N SER A 56 -22.26 -18.87 15.85
CA SER A 56 -21.84 -18.57 14.46
C SER A 56 -20.35 -18.71 14.24
N LEU A 57 -19.58 -18.86 15.32
CA LEU A 57 -18.12 -18.92 15.25
C LEU A 57 -17.68 -20.27 14.68
N ASN A 58 -16.80 -20.22 13.69
CA ASN A 58 -16.16 -21.38 13.07
C ASN A 58 -14.69 -21.07 12.74
N LYS A 59 -13.98 -22.02 12.18
CA LYS A 59 -12.55 -21.89 11.85
C LYS A 59 -12.25 -20.73 10.87
N GLY A 60 -13.16 -20.44 9.93
CA GLY A 60 -12.97 -19.42 8.90
C GLY A 60 -13.54 -18.05 9.27
N ALA A 61 -14.26 -17.92 10.40
CA ALA A 61 -14.92 -16.70 10.79
C ALA A 61 -14.12 -15.91 11.83
N LEU A 62 -13.96 -14.60 11.60
CA LEU A 62 -13.42 -13.68 12.59
C LEU A 62 -14.54 -13.13 13.48
N ILE A 63 -14.30 -13.03 14.79
CA ILE A 63 -15.21 -12.45 15.77
C ILE A 63 -15.53 -11.00 15.38
N ILE A 64 -14.53 -10.24 14.92
CA ILE A 64 -14.74 -8.85 14.46
C ILE A 64 -15.76 -8.76 13.33
N SER A 65 -15.73 -9.70 12.38
CA SER A 65 -16.65 -9.74 11.24
C SER A 65 -18.07 -10.12 11.68
N LEU A 66 -18.20 -11.10 12.56
CA LEU A 66 -19.49 -11.50 13.13
C LEU A 66 -20.09 -10.36 13.97
N GLY A 67 -19.30 -9.75 14.86
CA GLY A 67 -19.72 -8.62 15.68
C GLY A 67 -20.14 -7.40 14.85
N SER A 68 -19.46 -7.14 13.74
CA SER A 68 -19.86 -6.08 12.81
C SER A 68 -21.23 -6.36 12.17
N LYS A 69 -21.49 -7.61 11.74
CA LYS A 69 -22.80 -8.03 11.21
C LYS A 69 -23.91 -7.94 12.26
N LEU A 70 -23.59 -8.21 13.52
CA LEU A 70 -24.51 -8.08 14.65
C LEU A 70 -24.64 -6.63 15.16
N LYS A 71 -24.07 -5.67 14.46
CA LYS A 71 -24.13 -4.22 14.75
C LYS A 71 -23.51 -3.84 16.10
N ILE A 72 -22.46 -4.53 16.53
CA ILE A 72 -21.70 -4.17 17.71
C ILE A 72 -20.75 -3.03 17.35
N ASP A 73 -20.95 -1.84 17.92
CA ASP A 73 -20.25 -0.61 17.53
C ASP A 73 -18.72 -0.73 17.51
N ILE A 74 -18.13 -1.35 18.53
CA ILE A 74 -16.67 -1.51 18.60
C ILE A 74 -16.15 -2.41 17.46
N CYS A 75 -16.92 -3.44 17.10
CA CYS A 75 -16.58 -4.33 15.99
C CYS A 75 -16.72 -3.61 14.64
N ILE A 76 -17.80 -2.81 14.48
CA ILE A 76 -18.00 -1.98 13.27
C ILE A 76 -16.86 -1.00 13.09
N GLN A 77 -16.41 -0.32 14.15
CA GLN A 77 -15.30 0.65 14.07
C GLN A 77 -14.02 0.01 13.58
N VAL A 78 -13.64 -1.14 14.16
CA VAL A 78 -12.42 -1.86 13.77
C VAL A 78 -12.56 -2.44 12.36
N TYR A 79 -13.69 -3.07 12.04
CA TYR A 79 -13.98 -3.61 10.70
C TYR A 79 -13.88 -2.53 9.62
N ASN A 80 -14.51 -1.38 9.85
CA ASN A 80 -14.52 -0.26 8.91
C ASN A 80 -13.13 0.35 8.74
N TRP A 81 -12.26 0.30 9.77
CA TRP A 81 -10.88 0.73 9.62
C TRP A 81 -10.16 -0.12 8.57
N PHE A 82 -10.32 -1.46 8.60
CA PHE A 82 -9.76 -2.34 7.56
C PHE A 82 -10.43 -2.13 6.21
N ALA A 83 -11.76 -2.05 6.17
CA ALA A 83 -12.54 -1.95 4.93
C ALA A 83 -12.26 -0.68 4.10
N ARG A 84 -11.83 0.42 4.73
CA ARG A 84 -11.47 1.66 4.04
C ARG A 84 -10.03 1.73 3.56
N ASN A 85 -9.19 0.79 3.97
CA ASN A 85 -7.81 0.71 3.49
C ASN A 85 -7.79 0.28 2.02
N LYS A 86 -6.78 0.72 1.29
CA LYS A 86 -6.62 0.42 -0.12
C LYS A 86 -5.34 -0.37 -0.36
N THR A 87 -5.41 -1.31 -1.28
CA THR A 87 -4.25 -2.09 -1.72
C THR A 87 -4.11 -1.98 -3.23
N VAL A 88 -2.89 -1.70 -3.67
CA VAL A 88 -2.53 -1.56 -5.08
C VAL A 88 -1.28 -2.40 -5.34
N ASP A 89 -1.37 -3.30 -6.32
CA ASP A 89 -0.25 -4.17 -6.72
C ASP A 89 0.18 -3.79 -8.15
N PHE A 90 1.34 -3.15 -8.28
CA PHE A 90 1.92 -2.82 -9.58
C PHE A 90 2.89 -3.90 -10.10
N ALA A 91 3.21 -4.92 -9.31
CA ALA A 91 3.95 -6.08 -9.77
C ALA A 91 3.09 -6.97 -10.69
N ASN A 92 1.77 -6.98 -10.47
CA ASN A 92 0.82 -7.72 -11.30
C ASN A 92 0.51 -6.96 -12.60
N LEU A 93 1.07 -7.43 -13.73
CA LEU A 93 0.90 -6.79 -15.04
C LEU A 93 -0.56 -6.69 -15.50
N ILE A 94 -1.38 -7.71 -15.23
CA ILE A 94 -2.80 -7.73 -15.66
C ILE A 94 -3.62 -6.75 -14.82
N GLY A 95 -3.44 -6.76 -13.50
CA GLY A 95 -4.08 -5.80 -12.60
C GLY A 95 -3.63 -4.36 -12.88
N ALA A 96 -2.34 -4.15 -13.14
CA ALA A 96 -1.80 -2.84 -13.50
C ALA A 96 -2.40 -2.31 -14.81
N LEU A 97 -2.56 -3.15 -15.86
CA LEU A 97 -3.18 -2.73 -17.12
C LEU A 97 -4.64 -2.31 -16.94
N GLN A 98 -5.42 -3.03 -16.13
CA GLN A 98 -6.79 -2.65 -15.80
C GLN A 98 -6.85 -1.34 -15.03
N MET A 99 -5.90 -1.12 -14.10
CA MET A 99 -5.81 0.12 -13.32
C MET A 99 -5.39 1.31 -14.18
N TYR A 100 -4.47 1.14 -15.11
CA TYR A 100 -4.01 2.22 -16.01
C TYR A 100 -5.09 2.75 -16.93
N THR A 101 -6.15 1.98 -17.18
CA THR A 101 -7.33 2.41 -17.95
C THR A 101 -8.47 2.91 -17.06
N SER A 102 -8.33 2.85 -15.75
CA SER A 102 -9.36 3.26 -14.80
C SER A 102 -9.19 4.72 -14.42
N MET A 103 -10.15 5.54 -14.79
CA MET A 103 -10.22 6.93 -14.36
C MET A 103 -10.96 7.06 -13.01
N PRO A 104 -10.75 8.15 -12.27
CA PRO A 104 -11.51 8.43 -11.06
C PRO A 104 -13.03 8.36 -11.31
N PRO A 105 -13.83 7.84 -10.36
CA PRO A 105 -15.28 7.85 -10.48
C PRO A 105 -15.81 9.27 -10.76
N GLY A 106 -16.72 9.42 -11.72
CA GLY A 106 -17.28 10.71 -12.12
C GLY A 106 -16.39 11.53 -13.06
N PHE A 107 -15.22 11.05 -13.46
CA PHE A 107 -14.26 11.81 -14.27
C PHE A 107 -14.85 12.35 -15.60
N ALA A 108 -15.78 11.62 -16.20
CA ALA A 108 -16.37 12.02 -17.47
C ALA A 108 -17.31 13.23 -17.35
N GLU A 109 -17.92 13.43 -16.19
CA GLU A 109 -18.92 14.45 -15.93
C GLU A 109 -18.37 15.66 -15.16
N ASP A 110 -17.36 15.43 -14.32
CA ASP A 110 -16.84 16.44 -13.40
C ASP A 110 -15.60 17.14 -13.96
N ILE A 111 -15.83 18.34 -14.48
CA ILE A 111 -14.76 19.19 -15.03
C ILE A 111 -13.77 19.62 -13.93
N GLN A 112 -14.23 19.80 -12.69
CA GLN A 112 -13.34 20.14 -11.59
C GLN A 112 -12.42 18.97 -11.26
N LEU A 113 -12.94 17.76 -11.27
CA LEU A 113 -12.12 16.54 -11.09
C LEU A 113 -11.07 16.41 -12.20
N GLN A 114 -11.45 16.65 -13.47
CA GLN A 114 -10.49 16.68 -14.58
C GLN A 114 -9.40 17.73 -14.36
N SER A 115 -9.76 18.94 -13.91
CA SER A 115 -8.81 20.00 -13.58
C SER A 115 -7.86 19.60 -12.45
N ASN A 116 -8.36 18.94 -11.41
CA ASN A 116 -7.56 18.47 -10.29
C ASN A 116 -6.55 17.39 -10.73
N VAL A 117 -6.97 16.48 -11.61
CA VAL A 117 -6.06 15.46 -12.20
C VAL A 117 -4.98 16.15 -13.04
N VAL A 118 -5.33 17.14 -13.88
CA VAL A 118 -4.34 17.91 -14.65
C VAL A 118 -3.35 18.61 -13.72
N HIS A 119 -3.84 19.27 -12.66
CA HIS A 119 -2.98 19.92 -11.68
C HIS A 119 -2.01 18.92 -11.02
N PHE A 120 -2.48 17.77 -10.64
CA PHE A 120 -1.65 16.70 -10.08
C PHE A 120 -0.59 16.23 -11.09
N LEU A 121 -0.98 15.97 -12.35
CA LEU A 121 -0.07 15.56 -13.40
C LEU A 121 0.97 16.65 -13.73
N SER A 122 0.61 17.92 -13.66
CA SER A 122 1.50 19.05 -13.94
C SER A 122 2.70 19.14 -12.99
N SER A 123 2.64 18.45 -11.87
CA SER A 123 3.79 18.33 -10.93
C SER A 123 5.00 17.61 -11.55
N PHE A 124 4.81 16.86 -12.62
CA PHE A 124 5.86 16.12 -13.31
C PHE A 124 5.79 16.22 -14.84
N ASP A 125 4.63 16.44 -15.44
CA ASP A 125 4.46 16.64 -16.87
C ASP A 125 3.55 17.86 -17.14
N LYS A 126 4.19 18.98 -17.45
CA LYS A 126 3.49 20.23 -17.76
C LYS A 126 2.90 20.28 -19.16
N SER A 127 3.18 19.29 -20.01
CA SER A 127 2.65 19.24 -21.37
C SER A 127 1.16 18.90 -21.39
N ILE A 128 0.68 18.17 -20.39
CA ILE A 128 -0.73 17.78 -20.24
C ILE A 128 -1.51 18.94 -19.65
N GLN A 129 -2.40 19.53 -20.49
CA GLN A 129 -3.17 20.71 -20.15
C GLN A 129 -4.67 20.44 -19.99
N GLY A 130 -5.12 19.22 -20.23
CA GLY A 130 -6.53 18.84 -20.11
C GLY A 130 -6.84 17.47 -20.68
N PHE A 131 -8.13 17.18 -20.70
CA PHE A 131 -8.66 15.96 -21.26
C PHE A 131 -9.78 16.26 -22.27
N LYS A 132 -9.96 15.36 -23.23
CA LYS A 132 -11.16 15.22 -24.04
C LYS A 132 -11.79 13.89 -23.71
N VAL A 133 -13.06 13.87 -23.32
CA VAL A 133 -13.77 12.66 -22.92
C VAL A 133 -15.00 12.51 -23.81
N GLU A 134 -15.18 11.36 -24.43
CA GLU A 134 -16.35 11.00 -25.21
C GLU A 134 -16.98 9.73 -24.64
N LYS A 135 -18.27 9.77 -24.39
CA LYS A 135 -19.04 8.58 -24.01
C LYS A 135 -19.35 7.78 -25.27
N VAL A 136 -19.00 6.52 -25.25
CA VAL A 136 -19.26 5.57 -26.33
C VAL A 136 -20.33 4.60 -25.86
N ASP A 137 -21.45 4.57 -26.55
CA ASP A 137 -22.52 3.59 -26.33
C ASP A 137 -22.70 2.80 -27.63
N THR A 138 -22.29 1.54 -27.58
CA THR A 138 -22.43 0.61 -28.72
C THR A 138 -23.66 -0.31 -28.60
N GLY A 139 -24.57 0.01 -27.64
CA GLY A 139 -25.73 -0.82 -27.32
C GLY A 139 -25.39 -2.01 -26.42
N GLU A 140 -24.26 -2.67 -26.65
CA GLU A 140 -23.80 -3.81 -25.84
C GLU A 140 -22.79 -3.40 -24.75
N ARG A 141 -22.06 -2.31 -24.95
CA ARG A 141 -21.04 -1.81 -24.02
C ARG A 141 -21.08 -0.29 -23.92
N LYS A 142 -21.17 0.21 -22.70
CA LYS A 142 -20.93 1.61 -22.38
C LYS A 142 -19.47 1.78 -21.97
N GLY A 143 -18.77 2.71 -22.60
CA GLY A 143 -17.36 2.98 -22.34
C GLY A 143 -17.03 4.47 -22.47
N LEU A 144 -15.81 4.80 -22.11
CA LEU A 144 -15.25 6.13 -22.29
C LEU A 144 -14.08 6.06 -23.27
N LYS A 145 -14.04 6.98 -24.23
CA LYS A 145 -12.84 7.30 -24.98
C LYS A 145 -12.24 8.58 -24.41
N ILE A 146 -10.98 8.51 -24.01
CA ILE A 146 -10.30 9.60 -23.31
C ILE A 146 -9.02 9.92 -24.08
N TRP A 147 -8.78 11.21 -24.26
CA TRP A 147 -7.56 11.76 -24.82
C TRP A 147 -7.00 12.79 -23.84
N THR A 148 -5.70 12.83 -23.74
CA THR A 148 -4.96 13.93 -23.11
C THR A 148 -4.76 15.06 -24.13
N LYS A 149 -4.81 16.30 -23.66
CA LYS A 149 -4.54 17.50 -24.45
C LYS A 149 -3.13 17.96 -24.15
N HIS A 150 -2.21 17.79 -25.10
CA HIS A 150 -0.85 18.27 -25.01
C HIS A 150 -0.70 19.62 -25.70
N LYS A 151 -0.11 20.59 -25.04
CA LYS A 151 0.21 21.88 -25.66
C LYS A 151 1.29 21.66 -26.72
N LYS A 152 1.08 22.13 -27.95
CA LYS A 152 2.08 22.10 -29.00
C LYS A 152 3.18 23.13 -28.74
N ILE A 153 4.40 22.80 -29.12
CA ILE A 153 5.52 23.72 -29.11
C ILE A 153 5.22 24.81 -30.15
N ASP A 154 5.47 26.06 -29.78
CA ASP A 154 5.32 27.24 -30.63
C ASP A 154 3.90 27.53 -31.15
N SER A 155 2.86 27.04 -30.49
CA SER A 155 1.47 27.26 -30.87
C SER A 155 0.55 27.20 -29.65
N ASP A 156 -0.57 27.95 -29.71
CA ASP A 156 -1.64 27.85 -28.70
C ASP A 156 -2.62 26.69 -28.97
N SER A 157 -2.30 25.86 -29.95
CA SER A 157 -3.11 24.68 -30.27
C SER A 157 -2.70 23.46 -29.42
N PHE A 158 -3.61 22.49 -29.35
CA PHE A 158 -3.39 21.23 -28.65
C PHE A 158 -3.31 20.07 -29.62
N GLN A 159 -2.48 19.08 -29.25
CA GLN A 159 -2.52 17.75 -29.80
C GLN A 159 -3.30 16.84 -28.86
N LEU A 160 -4.20 16.04 -29.43
CA LEU A 160 -4.90 15.00 -28.69
C LEU A 160 -4.11 13.69 -28.83
N LEU A 161 -3.79 13.09 -27.69
CA LEU A 161 -3.17 11.78 -27.62
C LEU A 161 -4.15 10.82 -26.93
N PRO A 162 -4.50 9.66 -27.53
CA PRO A 162 -5.29 8.66 -26.84
C PRO A 162 -4.65 8.30 -25.50
N LEU A 163 -5.45 8.19 -24.43
CA LEU A 163 -4.93 7.93 -23.07
C LEU A 163 -4.01 6.71 -23.04
N GLN A 164 -4.31 5.66 -23.82
CA GLN A 164 -3.54 4.41 -23.86
C GLN A 164 -2.15 4.58 -24.49
N GLU A 165 -1.92 5.67 -25.20
CA GLU A 165 -0.64 6.01 -25.82
C GLU A 165 0.27 6.86 -24.92
N GLU A 166 -0.23 7.24 -23.74
CA GLU A 166 0.55 7.92 -22.73
C GLU A 166 1.70 7.06 -22.19
N SER A 167 2.69 7.72 -21.62
CA SER A 167 3.77 7.00 -20.95
C SER A 167 3.25 6.12 -19.82
N ALA A 168 3.89 4.98 -19.59
CA ALA A 168 3.53 4.08 -18.49
C ALA A 168 3.59 4.76 -17.12
N GLY A 169 4.49 5.75 -16.94
CA GLY A 169 4.57 6.57 -15.74
C GLY A 169 3.35 7.47 -15.57
N THR A 170 2.93 8.15 -16.64
CA THR A 170 1.73 9.00 -16.67
C THR A 170 0.47 8.19 -16.34
N LEU A 171 0.30 7.03 -16.99
CA LEU A 171 -0.83 6.12 -16.73
C LEU A 171 -0.84 5.65 -15.27
N LYS A 172 0.32 5.30 -14.71
CA LYS A 172 0.43 4.92 -13.30
C LYS A 172 0.03 6.06 -12.37
N MET A 173 0.46 7.28 -12.65
CA MET A 173 0.11 8.44 -11.83
C MET A 173 -1.39 8.73 -11.88
N ILE A 174 -2.02 8.62 -13.04
CA ILE A 174 -3.48 8.74 -13.17
C ILE A 174 -4.20 7.68 -12.34
N ALA A 175 -3.76 6.42 -12.44
CA ALA A 175 -4.32 5.32 -11.65
C ALA A 175 -4.15 5.53 -10.15
N LEU A 176 -3.00 6.03 -9.70
CA LEU A 176 -2.74 6.33 -8.30
C LEU A 176 -3.56 7.51 -7.77
N TYR A 177 -3.91 8.47 -8.62
CA TYR A 177 -4.58 9.70 -8.19
C TYR A 177 -5.82 9.43 -7.32
N SER A 178 -6.71 8.56 -7.77
CA SER A 178 -7.94 8.22 -7.03
C SER A 178 -7.67 7.62 -5.65
N PHE A 179 -6.67 6.72 -5.57
CA PHE A 179 -6.28 6.09 -4.31
C PHE A 179 -5.64 7.10 -3.36
N LEU A 180 -4.75 7.96 -3.88
CA LEU A 180 -4.10 9.00 -3.09
C LEU A 180 -5.11 9.98 -2.54
N GLN A 181 -6.03 10.48 -3.40
CA GLN A 181 -7.09 11.39 -3.00
C GLN A 181 -7.96 10.76 -1.89
N GLU A 182 -8.52 9.57 -2.15
CA GLU A 182 -9.42 8.91 -1.20
C GLU A 182 -8.75 8.65 0.16
N VAL A 183 -7.49 8.20 0.13
CA VAL A 183 -6.74 7.85 1.34
C VAL A 183 -6.39 9.09 2.16
N LEU A 184 -5.94 10.16 1.51
CA LEU A 184 -5.62 11.44 2.16
C LEU A 184 -6.88 12.11 2.76
N ASP A 185 -8.00 12.05 2.05
CA ASP A 185 -9.28 12.60 2.53
C ASP A 185 -9.82 11.84 3.75
N LYS A 186 -9.70 10.50 3.75
CA LYS A 186 -10.24 9.64 4.80
C LYS A 186 -9.30 9.36 5.96
N GLY A 187 -8.02 9.72 5.87
CA GLY A 187 -7.01 9.33 6.84
C GLY A 187 -6.86 7.80 6.96
N SER A 188 -6.92 7.09 5.83
CA SER A 188 -6.80 5.63 5.79
C SER A 188 -5.40 5.18 5.37
N VAL A 189 -5.19 3.87 5.21
CA VAL A 189 -3.91 3.29 4.81
C VAL A 189 -3.95 2.91 3.33
N LEU A 190 -2.90 3.28 2.59
CA LEU A 190 -2.64 2.83 1.23
C LEU A 190 -1.47 1.85 1.24
N PHE A 191 -1.73 0.62 0.83
CA PHE A 191 -0.70 -0.39 0.58
C PHE A 191 -0.36 -0.40 -0.91
N VAL A 192 0.91 -0.24 -1.26
CA VAL A 192 1.36 -0.27 -2.66
C VAL A 192 2.50 -1.25 -2.81
N ASP A 193 2.29 -2.31 -3.57
CA ASP A 193 3.37 -3.19 -3.97
C ASP A 193 4.07 -2.65 -5.22
N GLU A 194 5.41 -2.65 -5.23
CA GLU A 194 6.26 -2.12 -6.31
C GLU A 194 5.97 -0.64 -6.64
N LEU A 195 5.96 0.23 -5.61
CA LEU A 195 5.70 1.67 -5.83
C LEU A 195 6.66 2.30 -6.86
N ASN A 196 7.93 1.88 -6.88
CA ASN A 196 8.96 2.36 -7.82
C ASN A 196 8.75 1.90 -9.27
N ALA A 197 7.96 0.82 -9.51
CA ALA A 197 7.79 0.29 -10.86
C ALA A 197 7.30 1.37 -11.83
N ARG A 198 8.05 1.61 -12.92
CA ARG A 198 7.75 2.60 -13.98
C ARG A 198 7.65 4.06 -13.51
N LEU A 199 8.15 4.39 -12.31
CA LEU A 199 8.24 5.76 -11.83
C LEU A 199 9.70 6.21 -11.74
N HIS A 200 9.92 7.45 -12.13
CA HIS A 200 11.19 8.09 -11.82
C HIS A 200 11.33 8.32 -10.31
N SER A 201 12.53 8.12 -9.73
CA SER A 201 12.76 8.25 -8.29
C SER A 201 12.29 9.58 -7.71
N LEU A 202 12.39 10.69 -8.45
CA LEU A 202 11.86 11.99 -7.98
C LEU A 202 10.35 12.02 -7.85
N LEU A 203 9.60 11.31 -8.71
CA LEU A 203 8.14 11.18 -8.57
C LEU A 203 7.77 10.40 -7.33
N MET A 204 8.44 9.27 -7.12
CA MET A 204 8.27 8.49 -5.90
C MET A 204 8.54 9.35 -4.66
N ARG A 205 9.63 10.13 -4.66
CA ARG A 205 9.93 11.07 -3.58
C ARG A 205 8.79 12.06 -3.34
N ASN A 206 8.20 12.63 -4.38
CA ASN A 206 7.07 13.56 -4.24
C ASN A 206 5.86 12.89 -3.59
N ILE A 207 5.54 11.64 -3.97
CA ILE A 207 4.48 10.86 -3.31
C ILE A 207 4.78 10.69 -1.82
N LEU A 208 5.99 10.32 -1.44
CA LEU A 208 6.38 10.18 -0.04
C LEU A 208 6.22 11.50 0.72
N LEU A 209 6.67 12.60 0.13
CA LEU A 209 6.55 13.93 0.73
C LEU A 209 5.09 14.37 0.94
N MET A 210 4.13 13.93 0.10
CA MET A 210 2.70 14.20 0.32
C MET A 210 2.23 13.62 1.65
N PHE A 211 2.62 12.39 1.98
CA PHE A 211 2.24 11.75 3.25
C PHE A 211 2.96 12.33 4.46
N LEU A 212 4.17 12.85 4.27
CA LEU A 212 4.99 13.45 5.34
C LEU A 212 4.63 14.93 5.62
N ASN A 213 3.94 15.60 4.70
CA ASN A 213 3.58 17.01 4.85
C ASN A 213 2.22 17.15 5.55
N PRO A 214 2.15 17.73 6.78
CA PRO A 214 0.89 17.88 7.50
C PRO A 214 -0.18 18.72 6.76
N ASN A 215 0.23 19.63 5.88
CA ASN A 215 -0.71 20.45 5.10
C ASN A 215 -1.37 19.67 3.97
N LEU A 216 -0.69 18.64 3.44
CA LEU A 216 -1.21 17.76 2.39
C LEU A 216 -1.87 16.50 2.95
N ASN A 217 -1.53 16.14 4.19
CA ASN A 217 -2.03 14.98 4.91
C ASN A 217 -2.59 15.34 6.29
N PRO A 218 -3.61 16.22 6.37
CA PRO A 218 -4.17 16.68 7.64
C PRO A 218 -4.90 15.58 8.42
N ASN A 219 -5.35 14.53 7.72
CA ASN A 219 -6.08 13.40 8.31
C ASN A 219 -5.17 12.22 8.69
N HIS A 220 -3.84 12.41 8.62
CA HIS A 220 -2.85 11.39 9.02
C HIS A 220 -2.99 10.06 8.27
N ALA A 221 -3.27 10.11 6.98
CA ALA A 221 -3.20 8.92 6.11
C ALA A 221 -1.82 8.29 6.16
N GLN A 222 -1.75 6.97 5.95
CA GLN A 222 -0.50 6.23 5.97
C GLN A 222 -0.23 5.58 4.61
N LEU A 223 1.03 5.57 4.20
CA LEU A 223 1.51 4.85 3.02
C LEU A 223 2.44 3.72 3.45
N ILE A 224 2.08 2.49 3.11
CA ILE A 224 2.91 1.30 3.26
C ILE A 224 3.24 0.80 1.86
N PHE A 225 4.51 0.68 1.55
CA PHE A 225 4.90 0.31 0.19
C PHE A 225 6.13 -0.59 0.17
N THR A 226 6.23 -1.40 -0.87
CA THR A 226 7.47 -2.10 -1.22
C THR A 226 8.19 -1.37 -2.34
N SER A 227 9.51 -1.48 -2.37
CA SER A 227 10.34 -0.86 -3.39
C SER A 227 11.71 -1.54 -3.49
N HIS A 228 12.22 -1.63 -4.72
CA HIS A 228 13.62 -1.95 -4.99
C HIS A 228 14.50 -0.72 -5.17
N ASP A 229 13.93 0.50 -5.16
CA ASP A 229 14.66 1.75 -5.28
C ASP A 229 15.27 2.18 -3.94
N THR A 230 16.58 2.16 -3.84
CA THR A 230 17.34 2.51 -2.63
C THR A 230 17.55 4.00 -2.44
N ASN A 231 17.28 4.84 -3.45
CA ASN A 231 17.48 6.29 -3.38
C ASN A 231 16.71 6.98 -2.25
N HIS A 232 15.67 6.31 -1.74
CA HIS A 232 14.82 6.82 -0.66
C HIS A 232 15.25 6.36 0.74
N LEU A 233 16.25 5.47 0.84
CA LEU A 233 16.82 5.04 2.11
C LEU A 233 17.70 6.13 2.72
N THR A 234 17.08 7.22 3.15
CA THR A 234 17.78 8.38 3.71
C THR A 234 17.09 8.90 4.96
N LYS A 235 17.88 9.26 5.97
CA LYS A 235 17.41 9.83 7.23
C LYS A 235 16.63 11.14 7.08
N ASN A 236 16.81 11.83 5.96
CA ASN A 236 16.11 13.09 5.66
C ASN A 236 14.68 12.86 5.16
N LEU A 237 14.34 11.63 4.82
CA LEU A 237 13.03 11.26 4.29
C LEU A 237 12.30 10.28 5.19
N LEU A 238 12.99 9.24 5.66
CA LEU A 238 12.38 8.15 6.44
C LEU A 238 13.13 7.97 7.78
N ARG A 239 12.36 7.70 8.85
CA ARG A 239 12.88 7.28 10.13
C ARG A 239 13.28 5.80 10.09
N ARG A 240 14.12 5.36 11.02
CA ARG A 240 14.54 3.94 11.08
C ARG A 240 13.39 2.98 11.35
N ASP A 241 12.41 3.40 12.13
CA ASP A 241 11.20 2.62 12.44
C ASP A 241 10.22 2.53 11.26
N GLU A 242 10.40 3.37 10.23
CA GLU A 242 9.65 3.34 8.97
C GLU A 242 10.31 2.48 7.89
N ILE A 243 11.56 2.06 8.11
CA ILE A 243 12.32 1.24 7.15
C ILE A 243 12.33 -0.21 7.60
N TRP A 244 11.83 -1.08 6.74
CA TRP A 244 11.76 -2.52 6.96
C TRP A 244 12.48 -3.26 5.85
N PHE A 245 13.16 -4.34 6.18
CA PHE A 245 13.86 -5.21 5.24
C PHE A 245 13.25 -6.58 5.23
N THR A 246 13.16 -7.16 4.02
CA THR A 246 12.83 -8.56 3.83
C THR A 246 14.11 -9.33 3.50
N LYS A 247 14.33 -10.45 4.17
CA LYS A 247 15.43 -11.37 3.91
C LYS A 247 14.87 -12.76 3.63
N LYS A 248 15.30 -13.37 2.54
CA LYS A 248 14.93 -14.75 2.23
C LYS A 248 16.15 -15.66 2.38
N LYS A 249 16.03 -16.70 3.23
CA LYS A 249 17.07 -17.69 3.42
C LYS A 249 16.44 -19.09 3.55
N ASN A 250 16.92 -20.06 2.78
CA ASN A 250 16.46 -21.45 2.81
C ASN A 250 14.91 -21.58 2.72
N GLY A 251 14.28 -20.81 1.85
CA GLY A 251 12.82 -20.84 1.66
C GLY A 251 12.00 -20.08 2.72
N LYS A 252 12.62 -19.56 3.77
CA LYS A 252 11.98 -18.71 4.79
C LYS A 252 12.22 -17.24 4.50
N SER A 253 11.16 -16.43 4.68
CA SER A 253 11.26 -14.98 4.62
C SER A 253 11.17 -14.41 6.03
N GLU A 254 12.05 -13.47 6.33
CA GLU A 254 12.08 -12.71 7.59
C GLU A 254 11.84 -11.24 7.29
N LEU A 255 11.06 -10.57 8.14
CA LEU A 255 10.80 -9.14 8.10
C LEU A 255 11.33 -8.52 9.38
N TYR A 256 12.15 -7.47 9.26
CA TYR A 256 12.70 -6.78 10.42
C TYR A 256 12.88 -5.28 10.15
N SER A 257 12.74 -4.47 11.21
CA SER A 257 12.89 -3.02 11.15
C SER A 257 14.37 -2.62 11.25
N LEU A 258 14.75 -1.56 10.53
CA LEU A 258 16.07 -0.93 10.70
C LEU A 258 16.26 -0.38 12.13
N ALA A 259 15.16 -0.05 12.83
CA ALA A 259 15.23 0.41 14.22
C ALA A 259 15.60 -0.71 15.21
N GLU A 260 15.20 -1.95 14.90
CA GLU A 260 15.45 -3.14 15.73
C GLU A 260 16.73 -3.88 15.32
N PHE A 261 17.29 -3.52 14.16
CA PHE A 261 18.47 -4.19 13.65
C PHE A 261 19.69 -3.92 14.54
N GLU A 262 20.33 -5.00 14.95
CA GLU A 262 21.60 -4.98 15.68
C GLU A 262 22.67 -5.66 14.80
N SER A 263 23.82 -4.99 14.65
CA SER A 263 24.96 -5.58 13.94
C SER A 263 25.56 -6.75 14.74
N ASP A 264 26.33 -7.60 14.08
CA ASP A 264 27.11 -8.65 14.73
C ASP A 264 27.94 -8.04 15.88
N GLY A 265 27.58 -8.38 17.13
CA GLY A 265 28.15 -7.80 18.36
C GLY A 265 27.19 -6.88 19.13
N GLY A 266 25.89 -6.85 18.80
CA GLY A 266 24.84 -6.17 19.60
C GLY A 266 24.87 -4.63 19.54
N LYS A 267 25.57 -4.04 18.56
CA LYS A 267 25.64 -2.59 18.41
C LYS A 267 24.48 -2.06 17.57
N LYS A 268 23.67 -1.18 18.16
CA LYS A 268 22.63 -0.44 17.41
C LYS A 268 23.27 0.51 16.40
N ILE A 269 22.60 0.63 15.24
CA ILE A 269 23.05 1.52 14.18
C ILE A 269 23.06 2.97 14.67
N ARG A 270 24.14 3.68 14.42
CA ARG A 270 24.24 5.12 14.72
C ARG A 270 23.23 5.92 13.90
N LYS A 271 22.76 7.05 14.46
CA LYS A 271 21.78 7.94 13.80
C LYS A 271 22.34 8.71 12.59
N ASP A 272 23.65 8.79 12.44
CA ASP A 272 24.38 9.61 11.46
C ASP A 272 24.84 8.84 10.22
N VAL A 273 24.54 7.55 10.13
CA VAL A 273 24.98 6.72 9.00
C VAL A 273 24.14 6.94 7.74
N ASN A 274 24.75 6.68 6.59
CA ASN A 274 24.06 6.64 5.31
C ASN A 274 23.37 5.27 5.14
N TYR A 275 22.04 5.24 5.21
CA TYR A 275 21.26 3.99 5.16
C TYR A 275 21.43 3.28 3.82
N GLU A 276 21.37 4.00 2.69
CA GLU A 276 21.52 3.43 1.36
C GLU A 276 22.90 2.80 1.18
N LYS A 277 23.97 3.53 1.50
CA LYS A 277 25.34 3.00 1.40
C LYS A 277 25.52 1.74 2.23
N ASN A 278 25.03 1.72 3.46
CA ASN A 278 25.15 0.56 4.33
C ASN A 278 24.32 -0.63 3.84
N TYR A 279 23.14 -0.38 3.26
CA TYR A 279 22.33 -1.40 2.62
C TYR A 279 23.11 -2.03 1.46
N LEU A 280 23.62 -1.22 0.54
CA LEU A 280 24.39 -1.69 -0.64
C LEU A 280 25.67 -2.42 -0.28
N LEU A 281 26.26 -2.13 0.89
CA LEU A 281 27.41 -2.86 1.46
C LEU A 281 27.01 -4.15 2.19
N GLY A 282 25.72 -4.51 2.23
CA GLY A 282 25.23 -5.73 2.89
C GLY A 282 25.17 -5.67 4.42
N MET A 283 25.40 -4.48 5.01
CA MET A 283 25.50 -4.33 6.46
C MET A 283 24.20 -4.68 7.21
N TYR A 284 23.05 -4.67 6.52
CA TYR A 284 21.74 -5.00 7.09
C TYR A 284 21.32 -6.45 6.80
N GLY A 285 22.11 -7.20 6.04
CA GLY A 285 21.85 -8.63 5.77
C GLY A 285 20.69 -8.91 4.81
N ALA A 286 20.13 -7.91 4.15
CA ALA A 286 18.98 -8.03 3.25
C ALA A 286 19.35 -7.95 1.75
N ILE A 287 20.65 -7.98 1.41
CA ILE A 287 21.08 -8.04 0.01
C ILE A 287 20.89 -9.46 -0.52
N PRO A 288 20.34 -9.62 -1.74
CA PRO A 288 20.29 -10.91 -2.40
C PRO A 288 21.69 -11.51 -2.60
N GLU A 289 21.86 -12.77 -2.29
CA GLU A 289 23.09 -13.52 -2.63
C GLU A 289 23.10 -13.74 -4.14
N LEU A 290 23.88 -12.94 -4.85
CA LEU A 290 24.02 -13.04 -6.31
C LEU A 290 25.19 -13.96 -6.65
N THR A 291 24.91 -15.01 -7.40
CA THR A 291 25.94 -15.85 -8.05
C THR A 291 26.16 -15.35 -9.48
N SER A 292 27.32 -15.65 -10.07
CA SER A 292 27.58 -15.33 -11.48
C SER A 292 26.53 -15.98 -12.39
N ILE A 293 25.97 -15.20 -13.31
CA ILE A 293 25.01 -15.71 -14.29
C ILE A 293 25.72 -16.65 -15.26
N ASN A 294 25.30 -17.92 -15.27
CA ASN A 294 25.76 -18.92 -16.21
C ASN A 294 24.57 -19.53 -16.96
N LEU A 295 24.40 -19.13 -18.22
CA LEU A 295 23.29 -19.58 -19.06
C LEU A 295 23.41 -21.05 -19.53
N PHE A 296 24.61 -21.63 -19.44
CA PHE A 296 24.92 -22.92 -20.09
C PHE A 296 25.25 -24.06 -19.11
N GLY A 297 25.27 -23.80 -17.80
CA GLY A 297 25.74 -24.76 -16.79
C GLY A 297 27.28 -24.93 -16.83
N GLU A 298 27.83 -25.64 -15.84
CA GLU A 298 29.28 -25.76 -15.62
C GLU A 298 30.05 -26.46 -16.74
N ASN A 299 29.39 -27.16 -17.68
CA ASN A 299 30.05 -28.12 -18.58
C ASN A 299 30.16 -27.67 -20.05
N LYS A 300 29.78 -26.47 -20.48
CA LYS A 300 29.79 -26.14 -21.90
C LYS A 300 31.07 -25.43 -22.40
N TYR A 301 31.90 -24.94 -21.52
CA TYR A 301 33.22 -24.43 -21.87
C TYR A 301 34.23 -25.21 -21.03
N GLY A 302 34.60 -26.39 -21.56
CA GLY A 302 35.60 -27.27 -20.95
C GLY A 302 36.90 -26.51 -20.67
N LYS A 303 37.50 -26.87 -19.55
CA LYS A 303 38.87 -26.45 -19.18
C LYS A 303 39.76 -26.46 -20.40
N LYS A 304 40.31 -25.28 -20.75
CA LYS A 304 41.58 -25.20 -21.48
C LYS A 304 42.71 -25.25 -20.50
#